data_9c58221e8760ec1e3b0593d5cabc6f36
#
_entry.id   9c58221e8760ec1e3b0593d5cabc6f36
#
_cell.length_a   1.000
_cell.length_b   1.000
_cell.length_c   1.000
_cell.angle_alpha   90.00
_cell.angle_beta   90.00
_cell.angle_gamma   90.00
#
_symmetry.space_group_name_H-M   'P 1'
#
loop_
_entity.id
_entity.type
_entity.pdbx_description
1 polymer ?
#
loop_
_entity_poly.entity_id
_entity_poly.type
_entity_poly.pdbx_seq_one_letter_code
_entity_poly.pdbx_strand_id
1 'polypeptide(L)'
;WEKFASYAFNKSHATCYSWVAYQTAYLKANYPAEYMAATMSRNISNITEITKLMDESKATGISTLGPDVNESLMKFSVNRKGDIRFGLGAIKGVGESAVQSILEERKKNGEYKNIFGRMRCTSRATA
;
A
#
# COMPACT_ATOMS: atom_id res chain seq x y z
N TRP A 1 20.56 28.51 -28.08
CA TRP A 1 20.77 27.24 -28.76
C TRP A 1 22.03 26.54 -28.24
N GLU A 2 23.17 27.21 -28.06
CA GLU A 2 24.43 26.63 -27.54
C GLU A 2 24.25 25.97 -26.16
N LYS A 3 23.56 26.63 -25.22
CA LYS A 3 23.25 26.06 -23.90
C LYS A 3 22.33 24.82 -24.00
N PHE A 4 21.43 24.81 -24.99
CA PHE A 4 20.58 23.65 -25.24
C PHE A 4 21.37 22.49 -25.87
N ALA A 5 22.32 22.80 -26.77
CA ALA A 5 23.21 21.84 -27.39
C ALA A 5 24.18 21.18 -26.41
N SER A 6 24.66 21.92 -25.39
CA SER A 6 25.53 21.36 -24.34
C SER A 6 24.79 20.44 -23.34
N TYR A 7 23.48 20.62 -23.20
CA TYR A 7 22.59 19.75 -22.40
C TYR A 7 21.92 18.66 -23.26
N ALA A 8 22.26 18.58 -24.54
CA ALA A 8 21.66 17.68 -25.49
C ALA A 8 21.62 16.24 -24.97
N PHE A 9 20.42 15.76 -24.85
CA PHE A 9 19.98 14.38 -24.63
C PHE A 9 21.00 13.44 -23.96
N ASN A 10 20.97 13.41 -22.64
CA ASN A 10 21.80 12.49 -21.85
C ASN A 10 21.29 11.05 -22.06
N LYS A 11 21.96 10.31 -22.96
CA LYS A 11 21.61 8.92 -23.30
C LYS A 11 21.58 8.00 -22.07
N SER A 12 22.53 8.16 -21.15
CA SER A 12 22.60 7.35 -19.93
C SER A 12 21.38 7.57 -19.05
N HIS A 13 20.98 8.83 -18.85
CA HIS A 13 19.78 9.19 -18.12
C HIS A 13 18.51 8.59 -18.78
N ALA A 14 18.37 8.81 -20.08
CA ALA A 14 17.23 8.28 -20.84
C ALA A 14 17.16 6.75 -20.79
N THR A 15 18.29 6.05 -20.90
CA THR A 15 18.35 4.59 -20.83
C THR A 15 17.91 4.09 -19.45
N CYS A 16 18.43 4.69 -18.35
CA CYS A 16 18.04 4.30 -17.00
C CYS A 16 16.54 4.52 -16.74
N TYR A 17 16.01 5.67 -17.13
CA TYR A 17 14.58 5.97 -16.95
C TYR A 17 13.68 5.13 -17.84
N SER A 18 14.09 4.83 -19.07
CA SER A 18 13.35 3.92 -19.96
C SER A 18 13.27 2.52 -19.38
N TRP A 19 14.35 2.04 -18.76
CA TRP A 19 14.37 0.74 -18.09
C TRP A 19 13.37 0.68 -16.92
N VAL A 20 13.39 1.69 -16.03
CA VAL A 20 12.45 1.78 -14.91
C VAL A 20 11.02 1.93 -15.40
N ALA A 21 10.79 2.76 -16.42
CA ALA A 21 9.47 2.94 -17.03
C ALA A 21 8.93 1.62 -17.61
N TYR A 22 9.77 0.86 -18.32
CA TYR A 22 9.40 -0.45 -18.83
C TYR A 22 9.04 -1.42 -17.70
N GLN A 23 9.85 -1.50 -16.64
CA GLN A 23 9.56 -2.37 -15.49
C GLN A 23 8.23 -2.02 -14.82
N THR A 24 7.97 -0.74 -14.58
CA THR A 24 6.71 -0.28 -13.97
C THR A 24 5.51 -0.56 -14.86
N ALA A 25 5.63 -0.33 -16.17
CA ALA A 25 4.60 -0.65 -17.15
C ALA A 25 4.31 -2.16 -17.20
N TYR A 26 5.36 -2.98 -17.21
CA TYR A 26 5.24 -4.43 -17.18
C TYR A 26 4.51 -4.93 -15.93
N LEU A 27 4.91 -4.45 -14.74
CA LEU A 27 4.26 -4.81 -13.48
C LEU A 27 2.80 -4.38 -13.47
N LYS A 28 2.50 -3.16 -13.90
CA LYS A 28 1.12 -2.65 -13.96
C LYS A 28 0.25 -3.45 -14.94
N ALA A 29 0.80 -3.92 -16.06
CA ALA A 29 0.07 -4.70 -17.05
C ALA A 29 -0.19 -6.15 -16.61
N ASN A 30 0.80 -6.79 -15.94
CA ASN A 30 0.73 -8.21 -15.62
C ASN A 30 0.28 -8.49 -14.17
N TYR A 31 0.53 -7.54 -13.24
CA TYR A 31 0.22 -7.66 -11.81
C TYR A 31 -0.41 -6.36 -11.29
N PRO A 32 -1.56 -5.93 -11.87
CA PRO A 32 -2.13 -4.61 -11.59
C PRO A 32 -2.51 -4.43 -10.12
N ALA A 33 -3.10 -5.43 -9.46
CA ALA A 33 -3.51 -5.33 -8.06
C ALA A 33 -2.31 -5.15 -7.12
N GLU A 34 -1.27 -5.95 -7.31
CA GLU A 34 -0.03 -5.90 -6.53
C GLU A 34 0.73 -4.59 -6.77
N TYR A 35 0.78 -4.14 -8.01
CA TYR A 35 1.41 -2.86 -8.38
C TYR A 35 0.69 -1.69 -7.70
N MET A 36 -0.65 -1.65 -7.75
CA MET A 36 -1.44 -0.60 -7.12
C MET A 36 -1.33 -0.65 -5.58
N ALA A 37 -1.39 -1.83 -4.97
CA ALA A 37 -1.20 -1.99 -3.53
C ALA A 37 0.20 -1.54 -3.07
N ALA A 38 1.25 -1.85 -3.82
CA ALA A 38 2.61 -1.41 -3.55
C ALA A 38 2.74 0.12 -3.68
N THR A 39 2.14 0.72 -4.71
CA THR A 39 2.16 2.17 -4.94
C THR A 39 1.39 2.91 -3.84
N MET A 40 0.20 2.44 -3.43
CA MET A 40 -0.55 2.98 -2.29
C MET A 40 0.26 2.89 -0.99
N SER A 41 0.96 1.77 -0.77
CA SER A 41 1.80 1.57 0.41
C SER A 41 2.99 2.52 0.48
N ARG A 42 3.54 2.94 -0.65
CA ARG A 42 4.62 3.95 -0.73
C ARG A 42 4.10 5.36 -0.45
N ASN A 43 2.84 5.62 -0.75
CA ASN A 43 2.18 6.91 -0.57
C ASN A 43 1.25 6.95 0.65
N ILE A 44 1.51 6.13 1.68
CA ILE A 44 0.60 5.91 2.82
C ILE A 44 0.25 7.20 3.58
N SER A 45 1.13 8.19 3.59
CA SER A 45 0.92 9.50 4.22
C SER A 45 0.18 10.51 3.33
N ASN A 46 -0.02 10.22 2.05
CA ASN A 46 -0.65 11.13 1.09
C ASN A 46 -2.02 10.60 0.67
N ILE A 47 -3.06 10.98 1.42
CA ILE A 47 -4.43 10.50 1.18
C ILE A 47 -4.96 10.89 -0.21
N THR A 48 -4.56 12.04 -0.74
CA THR A 48 -4.98 12.49 -2.06
C THR A 48 -4.49 11.55 -3.16
N GLU A 49 -3.23 11.12 -3.08
CA GLU A 49 -2.68 10.15 -4.04
C GLU A 49 -3.30 8.76 -3.85
N ILE A 50 -3.54 8.33 -2.61
CA ILE A 50 -4.24 7.08 -2.33
C ILE A 50 -5.63 7.09 -2.98
N THR A 51 -6.39 8.17 -2.85
CA THR A 51 -7.73 8.29 -3.46
C THR A 51 -7.68 8.16 -4.99
N LYS A 52 -6.74 8.84 -5.65
CA LYS A 52 -6.55 8.72 -7.11
C LYS A 52 -6.23 7.28 -7.51
N LEU A 53 -5.35 6.62 -6.78
CA LEU A 53 -4.97 5.22 -7.04
C LEU A 53 -6.15 4.25 -6.80
N MET A 54 -7.01 4.53 -5.81
CA MET A 54 -8.24 3.77 -5.59
C MET A 54 -9.22 3.92 -6.76
N ASP A 55 -9.41 5.15 -7.26
CA ASP A 55 -10.27 5.42 -8.41
C ASP A 55 -9.72 4.74 -9.67
N GLU A 56 -8.40 4.78 -9.87
CA GLU A 56 -7.74 4.07 -10.98
C GLU A 56 -7.90 2.55 -10.85
N SER A 57 -7.72 1.99 -9.66
CA SER A 57 -7.93 0.56 -9.40
C SER A 57 -9.35 0.14 -9.73
N LYS A 58 -10.34 0.94 -9.30
CA LYS A 58 -11.75 0.70 -9.60
C LYS A 58 -12.04 0.74 -11.10
N ALA A 59 -11.44 1.68 -11.85
CA ALA A 59 -11.58 1.77 -13.29
C ALA A 59 -11.01 0.54 -14.03
N THR A 60 -10.01 -0.13 -13.45
CA THR A 60 -9.43 -1.38 -13.96
C THR A 60 -10.11 -2.65 -13.43
N GLY A 61 -11.23 -2.51 -12.70
CA GLY A 61 -12.00 -3.63 -12.17
C GLY A 61 -11.46 -4.23 -10.88
N ILE A 62 -10.50 -3.58 -10.21
CA ILE A 62 -9.91 -4.03 -8.96
C ILE A 62 -10.59 -3.28 -7.81
N SER A 63 -11.25 -4.02 -6.91
CA SER A 63 -11.90 -3.43 -5.74
C SER A 63 -10.89 -3.09 -4.64
N THR A 64 -11.08 -1.95 -3.98
CA THR A 64 -10.34 -1.61 -2.76
C THR A 64 -11.28 -1.78 -1.56
N LEU A 65 -10.94 -2.73 -0.70
CA LEU A 65 -11.72 -3.08 0.48
C LEU A 65 -11.23 -2.28 1.69
N GLY A 66 -12.17 -1.89 2.55
CA GLY A 66 -11.87 -1.15 3.78
C GLY A 66 -10.95 -1.91 4.75
N PRO A 67 -10.45 -1.25 5.80
CA PRO A 67 -9.60 -1.88 6.80
C PRO A 67 -10.37 -2.93 7.60
N ASP A 68 -9.73 -4.08 7.85
CA ASP A 68 -10.25 -5.19 8.63
C ASP A 68 -9.16 -5.71 9.57
N VAL A 69 -9.48 -5.90 10.84
CA VAL A 69 -8.50 -6.34 11.86
C VAL A 69 -8.02 -7.77 11.64
N ASN A 70 -8.81 -8.60 10.96
CA ASN A 70 -8.50 -10.00 10.71
C ASN A 70 -7.77 -10.22 9.37
N GLU A 71 -7.95 -9.31 8.40
CA GLU A 71 -7.31 -9.44 7.09
C GLU A 71 -6.19 -8.45 6.85
N SER A 72 -6.40 -7.18 7.25
CA SER A 72 -5.45 -6.10 6.94
C SER A 72 -4.07 -6.34 7.55
N LEU A 73 -3.06 -5.90 6.82
CA LEU A 73 -1.67 -5.82 7.26
C LEU A 73 -1.31 -4.37 7.60
N MET A 74 -0.07 -4.10 7.96
CA MET A 74 0.45 -2.75 8.15
C MET A 74 0.26 -1.90 6.88
N LYS A 75 0.62 -2.46 5.73
CA LYS A 75 0.55 -1.84 4.40
C LYS A 75 -0.64 -2.37 3.62
N PHE A 76 -0.94 -1.73 2.48
CA PHE A 76 -1.89 -2.28 1.52
C PHE A 76 -1.42 -3.65 1.03
N SER A 77 -2.33 -4.57 0.86
CA SER A 77 -2.05 -5.94 0.42
C SER A 77 -3.14 -6.43 -0.53
N VAL A 78 -2.83 -7.44 -1.32
CA VAL A 78 -3.81 -8.09 -2.19
C VAL A 78 -4.33 -9.34 -1.50
N ASN A 79 -5.64 -9.52 -1.48
CA ASN A 79 -6.27 -10.72 -0.94
C ASN A 79 -6.28 -11.86 -1.97
N ARG A 80 -6.73 -13.06 -1.55
CA ARG A 80 -6.80 -14.24 -2.44
C ARG A 80 -7.78 -14.08 -3.62
N LYS A 81 -8.67 -13.09 -3.56
CA LYS A 81 -9.64 -12.80 -4.63
C LYS A 81 -9.10 -11.78 -5.65
N GLY A 82 -7.92 -11.19 -5.40
CA GLY A 82 -7.35 -10.16 -6.25
C GLY A 82 -7.76 -8.73 -5.88
N ASP A 83 -8.52 -8.54 -4.78
CA ASP A 83 -8.88 -7.20 -4.31
C ASP A 83 -7.79 -6.61 -3.43
N ILE A 84 -7.67 -5.29 -3.43
CA ILE A 84 -6.73 -4.57 -2.58
C ILE A 84 -7.36 -4.38 -1.20
N ARG A 85 -6.69 -4.83 -0.15
CA ARG A 85 -7.07 -4.60 1.25
C ARG A 85 -6.35 -3.37 1.80
N PHE A 86 -7.12 -2.46 2.43
CA PHE A 86 -6.58 -1.25 3.05
C PHE A 86 -5.65 -1.59 4.22
N GLY A 87 -4.46 -0.97 4.25
CA GLY A 87 -3.48 -1.17 5.33
C GLY A 87 -3.87 -0.46 6.61
N LEU A 88 -3.69 -1.11 7.77
CA LEU A 88 -4.00 -0.51 9.07
C LEU A 88 -3.14 0.73 9.38
N GLY A 89 -1.90 0.78 8.86
CA GLY A 89 -1.01 1.92 9.03
C GLY A 89 -1.42 3.17 8.22
N ALA A 90 -2.36 3.04 7.28
CA ALA A 90 -2.90 4.17 6.52
C ALA A 90 -4.08 4.86 7.23
N ILE A 91 -4.56 4.30 8.35
CA ILE A 91 -5.67 4.86 9.10
C ILE A 91 -5.15 6.04 9.93
N LYS A 92 -5.72 7.23 9.71
CA LYS A 92 -5.35 8.44 10.46
C LYS A 92 -5.55 8.24 11.96
N GLY A 93 -4.53 8.57 12.75
CA GLY A 93 -4.57 8.47 14.21
C GLY A 93 -4.27 7.07 14.78
N VAL A 94 -3.96 6.09 13.94
CA VAL A 94 -3.51 4.77 14.40
C VAL A 94 -1.99 4.73 14.36
N GLY A 95 -1.35 4.58 15.53
CA GLY A 95 0.10 4.48 15.64
C GLY A 95 0.63 3.12 15.17
N GLU A 96 1.86 3.10 14.69
CA GLU A 96 2.52 1.89 14.19
C GLU A 96 2.62 0.79 15.27
N SER A 97 2.91 1.16 16.53
CA SER A 97 2.96 0.25 17.67
C SER A 97 1.63 -0.45 17.92
N ALA A 98 0.51 0.28 17.80
CA ALA A 98 -0.82 -0.30 17.99
C ALA A 98 -1.15 -1.31 16.88
N VAL A 99 -0.79 -1.00 15.63
CA VAL A 99 -0.95 -1.94 14.50
C VAL A 99 -0.10 -3.17 14.71
N GLN A 100 1.16 -3.00 15.13
CA GLN A 100 2.06 -4.11 15.40
C GLN A 100 1.49 -5.04 16.47
N SER A 101 0.98 -4.49 17.57
CA SER A 101 0.35 -5.27 18.63
C SER A 101 -0.88 -6.05 18.14
N ILE A 102 -1.70 -5.46 17.26
CA ILE A 102 -2.85 -6.15 16.63
C ILE A 102 -2.37 -7.33 15.78
N LEU A 103 -1.33 -7.13 14.97
CA LEU A 103 -0.81 -8.18 14.10
C LEU A 103 -0.16 -9.33 14.88
N GLU A 104 0.56 -9.01 15.97
CA GLU A 104 1.19 -10.00 16.84
C GLU A 104 0.16 -10.83 17.60
N GLU A 105 -0.86 -10.18 18.17
CA GLU A 105 -1.95 -10.85 18.86
C GLU A 105 -2.71 -11.78 17.92
N ARG A 106 -3.01 -11.32 16.69
CA ARG A 106 -3.64 -12.15 15.66
C ARG A 106 -2.79 -13.38 15.30
N LYS A 107 -1.46 -13.23 15.24
CA LYS A 107 -0.54 -14.37 15.01
C LYS A 107 -0.55 -15.38 16.14
N LYS A 108 -0.66 -14.93 17.39
CA LYS A 108 -0.58 -15.78 18.59
C LYS A 108 -1.91 -16.48 18.90
N ASN A 109 -3.00 -15.75 18.82
CA ASN A 109 -4.31 -16.17 19.32
C ASN A 109 -5.38 -16.36 18.23
N GLY A 110 -5.00 -16.17 16.96
CA GLY A 110 -5.90 -16.29 15.82
C GLY A 110 -6.79 -15.06 15.62
N GLU A 111 -7.89 -15.25 14.89
CA GLU A 111 -8.79 -14.16 14.51
C GLU A 111 -9.53 -13.55 15.71
N TYR A 112 -9.77 -12.24 15.63
CA TYR A 112 -10.59 -11.51 16.59
C TYR A 112 -12.06 -11.86 16.42
N LYS A 113 -12.67 -12.50 17.43
CA LYS A 113 -14.07 -12.92 17.40
C LYS A 113 -15.05 -11.83 17.86
N ASN A 114 -14.56 -10.87 18.65
CA ASN A 114 -15.38 -9.79 19.21
C ASN A 114 -14.54 -8.57 19.58
N ILE A 115 -15.21 -7.45 19.91
CA ILE A 115 -14.60 -6.16 20.26
C ILE A 115 -13.77 -6.22 21.56
N PHE A 116 -14.08 -7.12 22.48
CA PHE A 116 -13.38 -7.24 23.76
C PHE A 116 -12.00 -7.90 23.63
N GLY A 117 -11.81 -8.79 22.65
CA GLY A 117 -10.50 -9.31 22.26
C GLY A 117 -9.57 -8.21 21.78
N ARG A 118 -10.12 -7.18 21.10
CA ARG A 118 -9.42 -5.99 20.63
C ARG A 118 -8.98 -5.06 21.76
N MET A 119 -9.79 -4.88 22.81
CA MET A 119 -9.47 -4.02 23.96
C MET A 119 -8.28 -4.54 24.77
N ARG A 120 -8.09 -5.85 24.90
CA ARG A 120 -6.95 -6.46 25.59
C ARG A 120 -5.61 -6.16 24.89
N CYS A 121 -5.62 -5.94 23.58
CA CYS A 121 -4.41 -5.65 22.83
C CYS A 121 -3.93 -4.20 23.02
N THR A 122 -4.85 -3.24 23.10
CA THR A 122 -4.51 -1.82 23.25
C THR A 122 -4.05 -1.45 24.67
N SER A 123 -4.50 -2.16 25.70
CA SER A 123 -4.08 -1.90 27.08
C SER A 123 -2.64 -2.34 27.40
N ARG A 124 -2.04 -3.20 26.59
CA ARG A 124 -0.63 -3.63 26.73
C ARG A 124 0.37 -2.72 26.02
N ALA A 125 -0.09 -1.83 25.13
CA ALA A 125 0.78 -0.93 24.38
C ALA A 125 1.06 0.40 25.12
N THR A 126 0.41 0.63 26.27
CA THR A 126 0.51 1.86 27.10
C THR A 126 1.14 1.61 28.47
N ALA A 127 1.76 0.47 28.72
CA ALA A 127 2.46 0.15 29.97
C ALA A 127 3.98 0.10 29.80
#